data_8cf012e7dc5d03e9e57fd1806f069bea
#
_entry.id   8cf012e7dc5d03e9e57fd1806f069bea
#
_cell.length_a   1.000
_cell.length_b   1.000
_cell.length_c   1.000
_cell.angle_alpha   90.00
_cell.angle_beta   90.00
_cell.angle_gamma   90.00
#
_symmetry.space_group_name_H-M   'P 1'
#
loop_
_entity.id
_entity.type
_entity.pdbx_description
1 polymer ?
#
loop_
_entity_poly.entity_id
_entity_poly.type
_entity_poly.pdbx_seq_one_letter_code
_entity_poly.pdbx_strand_id
1 'polypeptide(L)'
;MERIYLDNAAATPMDPRVLDVMMPYLTTAYGNPSSLHYFGQQARAAVQTARSQVAHCLGVKGEDLVFTSGGTEADNLAILGFLRANFPDGGHLITTAVEHHAVLRTFQALEQKGYDVTYVPVEADGRVTAEAVAQALRDDTVLISVMYANNETGMVQPIDAIGALARQKGIAFHVDAVQAFGYVPIRPLEQGIDMLTVCSHKIYGPKGVGALYIRHGLQVAAEAYGGPQEHRLRAGTENVAAIAGFGKAAELLEAERNDRVLAARRLTDAVYERLIKGDAQFHLNGRRNHVLPNIIDFSVDGVDSAILLIALDLQGLAVSAGSACEAGAVEASHVLQAMGIEEKWLRSSIRLSVGKENTLDEIKRAVAIIGDAVRKSRGESL
;
A
#
# COMPACT_ATOMS: atom_id res chain seq x y z
N MET A 1 24.56 4.75 -19.25
CA MET A 1 24.50 3.71 -18.19
C MET A 1 23.05 3.31 -18.05
N GLU A 2 22.73 2.03 -18.16
CA GLU A 2 21.37 1.52 -17.99
C GLU A 2 20.96 1.65 -16.52
N ARG A 3 19.82 2.30 -16.24
CA ARG A 3 19.32 2.53 -14.89
C ARG A 3 18.63 1.30 -14.34
N ILE A 4 18.81 1.01 -13.07
CA ILE A 4 18.14 -0.08 -12.33
C ILE A 4 17.09 0.56 -11.40
N TYR A 5 15.82 0.16 -11.57
CA TYR A 5 14.72 0.66 -10.74
C TYR A 5 14.30 -0.40 -9.71
N LEU A 6 14.60 -0.13 -8.44
CA LEU A 6 14.28 -0.99 -7.30
C LEU A 6 13.43 -0.23 -6.24
N ASP A 7 12.48 0.58 -6.72
CA ASP A 7 11.53 1.33 -5.89
C ASP A 7 10.06 1.03 -6.25
N ASN A 8 9.76 -0.23 -6.54
CA ASN A 8 8.42 -0.68 -6.93
C ASN A 8 7.36 -0.54 -5.84
N ALA A 9 7.76 -0.46 -4.56
CA ALA A 9 6.85 -0.14 -3.46
C ALA A 9 6.33 1.30 -3.51
N ALA A 10 7.07 2.25 -4.10
CA ALA A 10 6.58 3.61 -4.36
C ALA A 10 5.64 3.66 -5.55
N ALA A 11 6.04 3.10 -6.69
CA ALA A 11 5.18 2.95 -7.87
C ALA A 11 5.75 1.86 -8.79
N THR A 12 4.88 1.06 -9.40
CA THR A 12 5.30 0.12 -10.45
C THR A 12 5.21 0.77 -11.84
N PRO A 13 6.03 0.36 -12.81
CA PRO A 13 5.81 0.71 -14.21
C PRO A 13 4.46 0.16 -14.68
N MET A 14 3.78 0.89 -15.57
CA MET A 14 2.52 0.40 -16.12
C MET A 14 2.79 -0.75 -17.12
N ASP A 15 2.04 -1.85 -16.98
CA ASP A 15 2.11 -2.96 -17.93
C ASP A 15 1.62 -2.51 -19.31
N PRO A 16 2.35 -2.80 -20.42
CA PRO A 16 1.91 -2.42 -21.76
C PRO A 16 0.50 -2.92 -22.12
N ARG A 17 0.11 -4.12 -21.66
CA ARG A 17 -1.23 -4.68 -21.88
C ARG A 17 -2.33 -3.87 -21.17
N VAL A 18 -1.98 -3.19 -20.07
CA VAL A 18 -2.87 -2.25 -19.36
C VAL A 18 -3.01 -0.98 -20.17
N LEU A 19 -1.91 -0.42 -20.69
CA LEU A 19 -1.92 0.76 -21.53
C LEU A 19 -2.79 0.54 -22.79
N ASP A 20 -2.67 -0.62 -23.43
CA ASP A 20 -3.45 -0.97 -24.63
C ASP A 20 -4.97 -0.92 -24.36
N VAL A 21 -5.41 -1.39 -23.18
CA VAL A 21 -6.83 -1.31 -22.77
C VAL A 21 -7.27 0.12 -22.48
N MET A 22 -6.38 0.98 -21.98
CA MET A 22 -6.67 2.38 -21.66
C MET A 22 -6.79 3.26 -22.92
N MET A 23 -5.98 3.00 -23.93
CA MET A 23 -5.84 3.87 -25.11
C MET A 23 -7.15 4.23 -25.81
N PRO A 24 -8.12 3.32 -26.06
CA PRO A 24 -9.39 3.68 -26.67
C PRO A 24 -10.16 4.74 -25.89
N TYR A 25 -10.14 4.67 -24.56
CA TYR A 25 -10.88 5.60 -23.68
C TYR A 25 -10.18 6.96 -23.52
N LEU A 26 -8.94 7.07 -23.92
CA LEU A 26 -8.20 8.34 -24.00
C LEU A 26 -8.35 9.03 -25.37
N THR A 27 -8.81 8.31 -26.39
CA THR A 27 -8.82 8.79 -27.78
C THR A 27 -10.17 8.71 -28.47
N THR A 28 -10.71 7.53 -28.70
CA THR A 28 -11.88 7.29 -29.57
C THR A 28 -13.18 6.97 -28.84
N ALA A 29 -13.09 6.38 -27.63
CA ALA A 29 -14.22 5.98 -26.80
C ALA A 29 -14.42 6.93 -25.59
N TYR A 30 -14.49 8.22 -25.84
CA TYR A 30 -14.47 9.31 -24.86
C TYR A 30 -15.84 9.61 -24.21
N GLY A 31 -16.83 8.73 -24.36
CA GLY A 31 -18.19 8.95 -23.85
C GLY A 31 -18.27 9.07 -22.33
N ASN A 32 -19.20 9.89 -21.84
CA ASN A 32 -19.51 9.94 -20.42
C ASN A 32 -20.38 8.73 -20.03
N PRO A 33 -19.99 7.92 -19.02
CA PRO A 33 -20.74 6.74 -18.60
C PRO A 33 -22.18 7.00 -18.18
N SER A 34 -22.51 8.25 -17.80
CA SER A 34 -23.88 8.66 -17.43
C SER A 34 -24.79 8.92 -18.63
N SER A 35 -24.24 9.04 -19.87
CA SER A 35 -25.01 9.29 -21.07
C SER A 35 -25.75 8.04 -21.56
N LEU A 36 -26.99 8.24 -22.10
CA LEU A 36 -27.80 7.13 -22.58
C LEU A 36 -27.46 6.66 -24.00
N HIS A 37 -26.74 7.48 -24.78
CA HIS A 37 -26.36 7.17 -26.15
C HIS A 37 -25.19 6.18 -26.23
N TYR A 38 -24.92 5.67 -27.41
CA TYR A 38 -23.92 4.64 -27.71
C TYR A 38 -22.56 4.85 -27.04
N PHE A 39 -21.99 6.06 -27.15
CA PHE A 39 -20.67 6.36 -26.53
C PHE A 39 -20.70 6.26 -25.01
N GLY A 40 -21.79 6.70 -24.37
CA GLY A 40 -21.95 6.56 -22.91
C GLY A 40 -22.11 5.10 -22.50
N GLN A 41 -22.85 4.30 -23.27
CA GLN A 41 -23.03 2.87 -23.00
C GLN A 41 -21.70 2.09 -23.11
N GLN A 42 -20.84 2.43 -24.08
CA GLN A 42 -19.50 1.84 -24.18
C GLN A 42 -18.65 2.18 -22.96
N ALA A 43 -18.61 3.44 -22.54
CA ALA A 43 -17.86 3.87 -21.37
C ALA A 43 -18.38 3.20 -20.08
N ARG A 44 -19.70 3.10 -19.92
CA ARG A 44 -20.32 2.39 -18.79
C ARG A 44 -19.97 0.91 -18.77
N ALA A 45 -19.99 0.24 -19.92
CA ALA A 45 -19.61 -1.17 -20.04
C ALA A 45 -18.16 -1.39 -19.62
N ALA A 46 -17.23 -0.48 -19.98
CA ALA A 46 -15.84 -0.55 -19.55
C ALA A 46 -15.69 -0.43 -18.04
N VAL A 47 -16.38 0.53 -17.41
CA VAL A 47 -16.37 0.68 -15.94
C VAL A 47 -16.93 -0.55 -15.27
N GLN A 48 -18.01 -1.15 -15.76
CA GLN A 48 -18.60 -2.36 -15.17
C GLN A 48 -17.70 -3.58 -15.36
N THR A 49 -17.05 -3.73 -16.51
CA THR A 49 -16.07 -4.80 -16.74
C THR A 49 -14.90 -4.68 -15.75
N ALA A 50 -14.31 -3.50 -15.61
CA ALA A 50 -13.23 -3.26 -14.68
C ALA A 50 -13.65 -3.53 -13.21
N ARG A 51 -14.87 -3.11 -12.85
CA ARG A 51 -15.47 -3.37 -11.53
C ARG A 51 -15.56 -4.88 -11.25
N SER A 52 -16.03 -5.64 -12.23
CA SER A 52 -16.11 -7.10 -12.12
C SER A 52 -14.74 -7.75 -12.00
N GLN A 53 -13.73 -7.27 -12.72
CA GLN A 53 -12.36 -7.79 -12.66
C GLN A 53 -11.71 -7.55 -11.30
N VAL A 54 -11.81 -6.33 -10.74
CA VAL A 54 -11.30 -6.01 -9.41
C VAL A 54 -12.05 -6.79 -8.33
N ALA A 55 -13.37 -6.87 -8.43
CA ALA A 55 -14.21 -7.62 -7.50
C ALA A 55 -13.87 -9.12 -7.50
N HIS A 56 -13.69 -9.71 -8.68
CA HIS A 56 -13.27 -11.10 -8.82
C HIS A 56 -11.92 -11.38 -8.13
N CYS A 57 -10.93 -10.51 -8.34
CA CYS A 57 -9.62 -10.61 -7.71
C CYS A 57 -9.69 -10.59 -6.16
N LEU A 58 -10.69 -9.90 -5.60
CA LEU A 58 -10.94 -9.82 -4.15
C LEU A 58 -11.95 -10.88 -3.64
N GLY A 59 -12.63 -11.60 -4.53
CA GLY A 59 -13.68 -12.54 -4.16
C GLY A 59 -14.93 -11.87 -3.57
N VAL A 60 -15.27 -10.66 -4.05
CA VAL A 60 -16.42 -9.87 -3.61
C VAL A 60 -17.36 -9.55 -4.78
N LYS A 61 -18.49 -8.91 -4.51
CA LYS A 61 -19.40 -8.44 -5.57
C LYS A 61 -18.97 -7.07 -6.09
N GLY A 62 -19.23 -6.81 -7.39
CA GLY A 62 -18.93 -5.51 -7.98
C GLY A 62 -19.71 -4.35 -7.35
N GLU A 63 -20.93 -4.59 -6.88
CA GLU A 63 -21.75 -3.59 -6.19
C GLU A 63 -21.18 -3.11 -4.84
N ASP A 64 -20.28 -3.90 -4.25
CA ASP A 64 -19.61 -3.59 -2.98
C ASP A 64 -18.30 -2.80 -3.18
N LEU A 65 -17.98 -2.42 -4.44
CA LEU A 65 -16.78 -1.62 -4.77
C LEU A 65 -17.14 -0.19 -5.16
N VAL A 66 -16.31 0.75 -4.70
CA VAL A 66 -16.34 2.18 -5.06
C VAL A 66 -14.98 2.55 -5.62
N PHE A 67 -14.92 3.04 -6.87
CA PHE A 67 -13.69 3.57 -7.44
C PHE A 67 -13.35 4.95 -6.88
N THR A 68 -12.08 5.15 -6.57
CA THR A 68 -11.51 6.38 -6.02
C THR A 68 -10.32 6.84 -6.86
N SER A 69 -9.72 7.98 -6.52
CA SER A 69 -8.50 8.46 -7.19
C SER A 69 -7.22 7.76 -6.72
N GLY A 70 -7.29 6.90 -5.71
CA GLY A 70 -6.16 6.16 -5.15
C GLY A 70 -6.41 5.70 -3.72
N GLY A 71 -5.39 5.10 -3.10
CA GLY A 71 -5.47 4.58 -1.74
C GLY A 71 -5.86 5.66 -0.73
N THR A 72 -5.22 6.83 -0.78
CA THR A 72 -5.49 7.92 0.18
C THR A 72 -6.96 8.36 0.17
N GLU A 73 -7.60 8.52 -1.01
CA GLU A 73 -9.02 8.83 -1.06
C GLU A 73 -9.87 7.67 -0.52
N ALA A 74 -9.49 6.43 -0.83
CA ALA A 74 -10.21 5.25 -0.36
C ALA A 74 -10.15 5.10 1.17
N ASP A 75 -8.97 5.29 1.79
CA ASP A 75 -8.79 5.27 3.25
C ASP A 75 -9.62 6.37 3.93
N ASN A 76 -9.57 7.59 3.41
CA ASN A 76 -10.34 8.70 3.95
C ASN A 76 -11.85 8.45 3.82
N LEU A 77 -12.33 7.99 2.66
CA LEU A 77 -13.74 7.65 2.46
C LEU A 77 -14.20 6.54 3.41
N ALA A 78 -13.37 5.50 3.60
CA ALA A 78 -13.65 4.41 4.53
C ALA A 78 -13.80 4.93 5.96
N ILE A 79 -12.79 5.62 6.46
CA ILE A 79 -12.70 6.04 7.87
C ILE A 79 -13.69 7.18 8.16
N LEU A 80 -13.57 8.30 7.44
CA LEU A 80 -14.39 9.48 7.68
C LEU A 80 -15.85 9.25 7.30
N GLY A 81 -16.08 8.58 6.16
CA GLY A 81 -17.43 8.28 5.69
C GLY A 81 -18.17 7.32 6.61
N PHE A 82 -17.49 6.29 7.14
CA PHE A 82 -18.07 5.38 8.12
C PHE A 82 -18.44 6.10 9.42
N LEU A 83 -17.52 6.87 9.99
CA LEU A 83 -17.75 7.60 11.24
C LEU A 83 -18.85 8.64 11.09
N ARG A 84 -18.87 9.39 10.00
CA ARG A 84 -19.92 10.37 9.73
C ARG A 84 -21.31 9.73 9.65
N ALA A 85 -21.41 8.55 9.06
CA ALA A 85 -22.69 7.86 8.91
C ALA A 85 -23.22 7.23 10.20
N ASN A 86 -22.33 6.76 11.07
CA ASN A 86 -22.71 5.89 12.19
C ASN A 86 -22.40 6.48 13.58
N PHE A 87 -21.36 7.30 13.69
CA PHE A 87 -20.82 7.78 14.98
C PHE A 87 -20.40 9.26 14.89
N PRO A 88 -21.30 10.18 14.46
CA PRO A 88 -20.95 11.59 14.22
C PRO A 88 -20.56 12.34 15.51
N ASP A 89 -21.01 11.86 16.67
CA ASP A 89 -20.80 12.51 17.95
C ASP A 89 -19.54 12.03 18.68
N GLY A 90 -18.78 11.10 18.11
CA GLY A 90 -17.54 10.58 18.69
C GLY A 90 -17.54 9.06 18.87
N GLY A 91 -16.54 8.56 19.57
CA GLY A 91 -16.31 7.14 19.85
C GLY A 91 -14.82 6.83 19.95
N HIS A 92 -14.49 5.63 20.39
CA HIS A 92 -13.10 5.17 20.46
C HIS A 92 -12.69 4.47 19.17
N LEU A 93 -11.51 4.82 18.67
CA LEU A 93 -10.92 4.32 17.43
C LEU A 93 -9.59 3.63 17.74
N ILE A 94 -9.31 2.54 17.05
CA ILE A 94 -8.03 1.84 17.17
C ILE A 94 -7.32 1.82 15.81
N THR A 95 -6.04 2.18 15.82
CA THR A 95 -5.13 2.02 14.69
C THR A 95 -3.75 1.60 15.16
N THR A 96 -2.79 1.39 14.25
CA THR A 96 -1.42 1.03 14.62
C THR A 96 -0.45 2.20 14.49
N ALA A 97 0.68 2.13 15.19
CA ALA A 97 1.71 3.15 15.11
C ALA A 97 2.48 3.15 13.77
N VAL A 98 2.27 2.14 12.92
CA VAL A 98 3.03 1.92 11.66
C VAL A 98 2.20 2.11 10.39
N GLU A 99 1.03 2.70 10.49
CA GLU A 99 0.13 2.94 9.36
C GLU A 99 0.75 3.91 8.33
N HIS A 100 0.26 3.83 7.09
CA HIS A 100 0.53 4.85 6.09
C HIS A 100 -0.04 6.22 6.52
N HIS A 101 0.60 7.31 6.10
CA HIS A 101 0.15 8.66 6.46
C HIS A 101 -1.30 8.98 6.07
N ALA A 102 -1.86 8.32 5.05
CA ALA A 102 -3.28 8.45 4.69
C ALA A 102 -4.21 8.03 5.84
N VAL A 103 -3.81 7.04 6.64
CA VAL A 103 -4.53 6.57 7.83
C VAL A 103 -4.10 7.40 9.05
N LEU A 104 -2.79 7.48 9.36
CA LEU A 104 -2.31 8.20 10.55
C LEU A 104 -2.80 9.64 10.63
N ARG A 105 -2.67 10.42 9.54
CA ARG A 105 -3.09 11.83 9.52
C ARG A 105 -4.61 11.96 9.65
N THR A 106 -5.37 11.00 9.10
CA THR A 106 -6.83 10.96 9.25
C THR A 106 -7.22 10.72 10.71
N PHE A 107 -6.56 9.79 11.40
CA PHE A 107 -6.80 9.54 12.83
C PHE A 107 -6.39 10.74 13.69
N GLN A 108 -5.23 11.36 13.44
CA GLN A 108 -4.81 12.60 14.11
C GLN A 108 -5.83 13.75 13.93
N ALA A 109 -6.41 13.87 12.74
CA ALA A 109 -7.46 14.87 12.49
C ALA A 109 -8.78 14.53 13.22
N LEU A 110 -9.08 13.25 13.45
CA LEU A 110 -10.24 12.81 14.24
C LEU A 110 -10.05 13.06 15.74
N GLU A 111 -8.82 12.88 16.27
CA GLU A 111 -8.51 13.28 17.67
C GLU A 111 -8.81 14.77 17.90
N GLN A 112 -8.42 15.64 16.96
CA GLN A 112 -8.71 17.07 17.02
C GLN A 112 -10.21 17.38 16.95
N LYS A 113 -11.03 16.46 16.44
CA LYS A 113 -12.50 16.55 16.39
C LYS A 113 -13.21 15.90 17.59
N GLY A 114 -12.44 15.37 18.55
CA GLY A 114 -12.98 14.83 19.80
C GLY A 114 -13.22 13.31 19.81
N TYR A 115 -12.71 12.57 18.82
CA TYR A 115 -12.66 11.11 18.92
C TYR A 115 -11.48 10.67 19.80
N ASP A 116 -11.68 9.64 20.58
CA ASP A 116 -10.58 8.99 21.31
C ASP A 116 -9.86 8.02 20.40
N VAL A 117 -8.52 8.09 20.32
CA VAL A 117 -7.72 7.22 19.46
C VAL A 117 -6.66 6.47 20.26
N THR A 118 -6.60 5.15 20.06
CA THR A 118 -5.49 4.32 20.54
C THR A 118 -4.62 3.88 19.36
N TYR A 119 -3.33 4.28 19.39
CA TYR A 119 -2.31 3.79 18.49
C TYR A 119 -1.64 2.57 19.09
N VAL A 120 -2.00 1.38 18.62
CA VAL A 120 -1.45 0.13 19.14
C VAL A 120 0.03 0.03 18.77
N PRO A 121 0.93 -0.20 19.73
CA PRO A 121 2.34 -0.39 19.46
C PRO A 121 2.57 -1.70 18.70
N VAL A 122 3.72 -1.77 18.04
CA VAL A 122 4.18 -2.97 17.34
C VAL A 122 5.36 -3.62 18.06
N GLU A 123 5.59 -4.88 17.79
CA GLU A 123 6.79 -5.60 18.18
C GLU A 123 8.04 -5.06 17.44
N ALA A 124 9.22 -5.43 17.89
CA ALA A 124 10.48 -5.01 17.28
C ALA A 124 10.64 -5.37 15.79
N ASP A 125 9.83 -6.28 15.27
CA ASP A 125 9.78 -6.63 13.85
C ASP A 125 8.76 -5.82 13.05
N GLY A 126 8.00 -4.92 13.69
CA GLY A 126 6.96 -4.10 13.08
C GLY A 126 5.58 -4.77 13.01
N ARG A 127 5.38 -5.91 13.66
CA ARG A 127 4.10 -6.61 13.69
C ARG A 127 3.27 -6.20 14.90
N VAL A 128 1.99 -5.88 14.68
CA VAL A 128 1.00 -5.78 15.75
C VAL A 128 0.53 -7.19 16.14
N THR A 129 0.18 -7.42 17.41
CA THR A 129 -0.45 -8.68 17.83
C THR A 129 -1.95 -8.50 17.99
N ALA A 130 -2.72 -9.57 17.75
CA ALA A 130 -4.17 -9.53 18.00
C ALA A 130 -4.49 -9.32 19.48
N GLU A 131 -3.62 -9.79 20.37
CA GLU A 131 -3.69 -9.60 21.81
C GLU A 131 -3.52 -8.12 22.20
N ALA A 132 -2.58 -7.39 21.56
CA ALA A 132 -2.41 -5.97 21.82
C ALA A 132 -3.63 -5.17 21.33
N VAL A 133 -4.21 -5.54 20.18
CA VAL A 133 -5.48 -4.95 19.73
C VAL A 133 -6.62 -5.28 20.68
N ALA A 134 -6.71 -6.52 21.18
CA ALA A 134 -7.73 -6.92 22.15
C ALA A 134 -7.63 -6.16 23.47
N GLN A 135 -6.41 -5.88 23.96
CA GLN A 135 -6.17 -5.09 25.17
C GLN A 135 -6.52 -3.61 24.99
N ALA A 136 -6.48 -3.09 23.77
CA ALA A 136 -6.86 -1.72 23.44
C ALA A 136 -8.38 -1.53 23.32
N LEU A 137 -9.18 -2.61 23.25
CA LEU A 137 -10.63 -2.53 23.12
C LEU A 137 -11.29 -1.91 24.34
N ARG A 138 -12.28 -1.07 24.09
CA ARG A 138 -13.17 -0.45 25.08
C ARG A 138 -14.63 -0.70 24.68
N ASP A 139 -15.55 -0.48 25.59
CA ASP A 139 -16.99 -0.65 25.32
C ASP A 139 -17.52 0.32 24.24
N ASP A 140 -16.86 1.49 24.10
CA ASP A 140 -17.16 2.52 23.11
C ASP A 140 -16.28 2.45 21.85
N THR A 141 -15.53 1.35 21.64
CA THR A 141 -14.74 1.14 20.42
C THR A 141 -15.66 0.88 19.23
N VAL A 142 -15.53 1.72 18.17
CA VAL A 142 -16.41 1.67 16.99
C VAL A 142 -15.70 1.29 15.71
N LEU A 143 -14.36 1.50 15.62
CA LEU A 143 -13.57 1.22 14.42
C LEU A 143 -12.18 0.73 14.79
N ILE A 144 -11.74 -0.33 14.10
CA ILE A 144 -10.35 -0.78 14.06
C ILE A 144 -9.85 -0.56 12.64
N SER A 145 -8.67 0.09 12.45
CA SER A 145 -8.03 0.26 11.17
C SER A 145 -6.58 -0.20 11.24
N VAL A 146 -6.23 -1.23 10.46
CA VAL A 146 -4.88 -1.81 10.44
C VAL A 146 -4.47 -2.09 9.00
N MET A 147 -3.28 -1.62 8.60
CA MET A 147 -2.75 -1.93 7.28
C MET A 147 -2.51 -3.44 7.13
N TYR A 148 -2.72 -3.96 5.92
CA TYR A 148 -2.47 -5.39 5.65
C TYR A 148 -0.97 -5.71 5.66
N ALA A 149 -0.17 -4.84 5.04
CA ALA A 149 1.27 -4.98 5.02
C ALA A 149 1.94 -3.60 4.97
N ASN A 150 3.04 -3.46 5.71
CA ASN A 150 3.75 -2.20 5.82
C ASN A 150 4.52 -1.88 4.51
N ASN A 151 4.45 -0.63 4.08
CA ASN A 151 5.07 -0.16 2.84
C ASN A 151 6.58 0.08 2.94
N GLU A 152 7.15 0.11 4.14
CA GLU A 152 8.59 0.28 4.38
C GLU A 152 9.27 -1.07 4.59
N THR A 153 8.88 -1.82 5.61
CA THR A 153 9.48 -3.09 6.00
C THR A 153 8.91 -4.30 5.28
N GLY A 154 7.73 -4.16 4.66
CA GLY A 154 6.99 -5.28 4.07
C GLY A 154 6.29 -6.17 5.09
N MET A 155 6.34 -5.87 6.39
CA MET A 155 5.74 -6.70 7.44
C MET A 155 4.25 -6.89 7.23
N VAL A 156 3.80 -8.15 7.21
CA VAL A 156 2.39 -8.53 7.05
C VAL A 156 1.74 -8.66 8.43
N GLN A 157 0.64 -7.95 8.63
CA GLN A 157 -0.11 -7.92 9.88
C GLN A 157 -1.05 -9.12 10.02
N PRO A 158 -1.43 -9.52 11.24
CA PRO A 158 -2.28 -10.69 11.50
C PRO A 158 -3.77 -10.40 11.25
N ILE A 159 -4.12 -10.03 9.99
CA ILE A 159 -5.45 -9.55 9.60
C ILE A 159 -6.56 -10.54 9.96
N ASP A 160 -6.35 -11.83 9.72
CA ASP A 160 -7.36 -12.86 10.01
C ASP A 160 -7.73 -12.90 11.50
N ALA A 161 -6.74 -12.80 12.38
CA ALA A 161 -6.96 -12.81 13.83
C ALA A 161 -7.64 -11.53 14.31
N ILE A 162 -7.24 -10.36 13.78
CA ILE A 162 -7.85 -9.07 14.12
C ILE A 162 -9.28 -9.00 13.57
N GLY A 163 -9.52 -9.47 12.34
CA GLY A 163 -10.85 -9.51 11.75
C GLY A 163 -11.82 -10.44 12.51
N ALA A 164 -11.32 -11.60 12.98
CA ALA A 164 -12.11 -12.49 13.83
C ALA A 164 -12.48 -11.81 15.16
N LEU A 165 -11.54 -11.08 15.78
CA LEU A 165 -11.77 -10.31 17.00
C LEU A 165 -12.79 -9.18 16.77
N ALA A 166 -12.63 -8.39 15.71
CA ALA A 166 -13.54 -7.30 15.34
C ALA A 166 -14.97 -7.82 15.12
N ARG A 167 -15.11 -8.91 14.35
CA ARG A 167 -16.40 -9.57 14.10
C ARG A 167 -17.06 -10.08 15.39
N GLN A 168 -16.28 -10.70 16.28
CA GLN A 168 -16.78 -11.19 17.58
C GLN A 168 -17.33 -10.05 18.45
N LYS A 169 -16.71 -8.87 18.37
CA LYS A 169 -17.07 -7.68 19.14
C LYS A 169 -18.09 -6.77 18.44
N GLY A 170 -18.44 -7.03 17.19
CA GLY A 170 -19.33 -6.19 16.40
C GLY A 170 -18.76 -4.83 16.05
N ILE A 171 -17.43 -4.71 15.99
CA ILE A 171 -16.68 -3.49 15.67
C ILE A 171 -16.33 -3.49 14.20
N ALA A 172 -16.48 -2.34 13.51
CA ALA A 172 -16.11 -2.22 12.10
C ALA A 172 -14.59 -2.36 11.92
N PHE A 173 -14.18 -3.09 10.87
CA PHE A 173 -12.77 -3.34 10.56
C PHE A 173 -12.42 -2.81 9.17
N HIS A 174 -11.55 -1.80 9.14
CA HIS A 174 -10.93 -1.24 7.93
C HIS A 174 -9.51 -1.78 7.76
N VAL A 175 -9.14 -2.08 6.51
CA VAL A 175 -7.79 -2.54 6.15
C VAL A 175 -7.25 -1.76 4.95
N ASP A 176 -6.13 -1.05 5.13
CA ASP A 176 -5.33 -0.56 4.00
C ASP A 176 -4.52 -1.73 3.43
N ALA A 177 -4.93 -2.24 2.28
CA ALA A 177 -4.28 -3.34 1.59
C ALA A 177 -3.48 -2.91 0.34
N VAL A 178 -3.18 -1.63 0.21
CA VAL A 178 -2.50 -1.06 -0.96
C VAL A 178 -1.20 -1.79 -1.29
N GLN A 179 -0.37 -2.11 -0.31
CA GLN A 179 0.87 -2.84 -0.54
C GLN A 179 0.68 -4.35 -0.69
N ALA A 180 -0.29 -4.92 0.02
CA ALA A 180 -0.51 -6.36 0.04
C ALA A 180 -1.17 -6.90 -1.23
N PHE A 181 -2.03 -6.11 -1.89
CA PHE A 181 -2.93 -6.53 -2.97
C PHE A 181 -2.20 -7.25 -4.12
N GLY A 182 -0.97 -6.82 -4.43
CA GLY A 182 -0.16 -7.42 -5.49
C GLY A 182 0.45 -8.79 -5.17
N TYR A 183 0.54 -9.16 -3.88
CA TYR A 183 1.36 -10.28 -3.44
C TYR A 183 0.64 -11.27 -2.51
N VAL A 184 -0.44 -10.84 -1.85
CA VAL A 184 -1.20 -11.67 -0.91
C VAL A 184 -2.60 -11.92 -1.47
N PRO A 185 -3.10 -13.17 -1.43
CA PRO A 185 -4.52 -13.42 -1.70
C PRO A 185 -5.37 -12.79 -0.60
N ILE A 186 -6.25 -11.85 -0.98
CA ILE A 186 -7.12 -11.15 -0.03
C ILE A 186 -8.55 -11.60 -0.27
N ARG A 187 -9.25 -11.98 0.81
CA ARG A 187 -10.64 -12.43 0.81
C ARG A 187 -11.39 -11.71 1.93
N PRO A 188 -11.88 -10.50 1.71
CA PRO A 188 -12.44 -9.64 2.78
C PRO A 188 -13.52 -10.32 3.60
N LEU A 189 -14.44 -11.05 2.96
CA LEU A 189 -15.53 -11.74 3.65
C LEU A 189 -15.04 -12.82 4.61
N GLU A 190 -14.05 -13.61 4.20
CA GLU A 190 -13.48 -14.68 5.02
C GLU A 190 -12.66 -14.11 6.17
N GLN A 191 -11.92 -13.04 5.91
CA GLN A 191 -11.00 -12.37 6.83
C GLN A 191 -11.69 -11.39 7.80
N GLY A 192 -13.02 -11.22 7.71
CA GLY A 192 -13.76 -10.33 8.60
C GLY A 192 -13.52 -8.85 8.35
N ILE A 193 -13.15 -8.48 7.14
CA ILE A 193 -12.89 -7.10 6.74
C ILE A 193 -14.19 -6.45 6.28
N ASP A 194 -14.54 -5.30 6.85
CA ASP A 194 -15.73 -4.53 6.51
C ASP A 194 -15.45 -3.48 5.43
N MET A 195 -14.26 -2.91 5.43
CA MET A 195 -13.80 -1.93 4.44
C MET A 195 -12.35 -2.26 4.05
N LEU A 196 -12.06 -2.26 2.74
CA LEU A 196 -10.72 -2.58 2.24
C LEU A 196 -10.29 -1.59 1.17
N THR A 197 -9.14 -0.98 1.37
CA THR A 197 -8.51 -0.07 0.41
C THR A 197 -7.51 -0.80 -0.47
N VAL A 198 -7.61 -0.60 -1.80
CA VAL A 198 -6.65 -1.08 -2.79
C VAL A 198 -6.35 -0.01 -3.84
N CYS A 199 -5.21 -0.09 -4.52
CA CYS A 199 -4.90 0.83 -5.60
C CYS A 199 -4.23 0.14 -6.80
N SER A 200 -4.29 0.79 -7.94
CA SER A 200 -3.86 0.25 -9.22
C SER A 200 -2.33 0.30 -9.42
N HIS A 201 -1.68 1.40 -9.06
CA HIS A 201 -0.28 1.66 -9.38
C HIS A 201 0.74 0.82 -8.57
N LYS A 202 0.28 -0.04 -7.67
CA LYS A 202 1.11 -1.04 -6.97
C LYS A 202 1.04 -2.42 -7.63
N ILE A 203 0.16 -2.59 -8.62
CA ILE A 203 -0.03 -3.84 -9.35
C ILE A 203 0.17 -3.70 -10.86
N TYR A 204 0.99 -2.72 -11.28
CA TYR A 204 1.32 -2.42 -12.69
C TYR A 204 0.17 -1.78 -13.48
N GLY A 205 -0.78 -1.16 -12.80
CA GLY A 205 -1.82 -0.34 -13.38
C GLY A 205 -1.50 1.16 -13.34
N PRO A 206 -2.43 2.02 -13.81
CA PRO A 206 -2.25 3.46 -13.82
C PRO A 206 -2.26 4.08 -12.41
N LYS A 207 -1.54 5.20 -12.25
CA LYS A 207 -1.71 6.11 -11.13
C LYS A 207 -3.06 6.83 -11.22
N GLY A 208 -3.55 7.38 -10.13
CA GLY A 208 -4.78 8.20 -10.12
C GLY A 208 -6.07 7.37 -10.12
N VAL A 209 -6.00 6.09 -9.74
CA VAL A 209 -7.15 5.23 -9.50
C VAL A 209 -6.89 4.23 -8.39
N GLY A 210 -7.89 4.03 -7.53
CA GLY A 210 -7.96 3.01 -6.48
C GLY A 210 -9.39 2.51 -6.34
N ALA A 211 -9.64 1.66 -5.37
CA ALA A 211 -10.97 1.20 -5.03
C ALA A 211 -11.09 0.96 -3.51
N LEU A 212 -12.28 1.23 -3.01
CA LEU A 212 -12.73 0.88 -1.68
C LEU A 212 -13.77 -0.24 -1.79
N TYR A 213 -13.50 -1.37 -1.14
CA TYR A 213 -14.53 -2.35 -0.85
C TYR A 213 -15.26 -1.95 0.43
N ILE A 214 -16.59 -2.04 0.40
CA ILE A 214 -17.48 -1.78 1.53
C ILE A 214 -18.39 -3.01 1.67
N ARG A 215 -18.35 -3.68 2.82
CA ARG A 215 -19.21 -4.83 3.09
C ARG A 215 -20.69 -4.46 2.89
N HIS A 216 -21.42 -5.31 2.19
CA HIS A 216 -22.83 -5.10 1.91
C HIS A 216 -23.63 -4.75 3.18
N GLY A 217 -24.38 -3.68 3.12
CA GLY A 217 -25.20 -3.16 4.24
C GLY A 217 -24.48 -2.25 5.22
N LEU A 218 -23.15 -2.10 5.14
CA LEU A 218 -22.43 -1.12 5.95
C LEU A 218 -22.71 0.29 5.44
N GLN A 219 -23.07 1.21 6.33
CA GLN A 219 -23.35 2.59 5.96
C GLN A 219 -22.05 3.42 5.91
N VAL A 220 -21.84 4.09 4.80
CA VAL A 220 -20.73 5.03 4.60
C VAL A 220 -21.30 6.31 3.96
N ALA A 221 -20.95 7.48 4.47
CA ALA A 221 -21.34 8.77 3.92
C ALA A 221 -20.31 9.26 2.90
N ALA A 222 -20.76 9.96 1.88
CA ALA A 222 -19.86 10.56 0.88
C ALA A 222 -19.00 11.67 1.49
N GLU A 223 -17.70 11.71 1.12
CA GLU A 223 -16.79 12.81 1.48
C GLU A 223 -16.87 13.99 0.49
N ALA A 224 -17.14 13.70 -0.78
CA ALA A 224 -17.31 14.70 -1.83
C ALA A 224 -18.72 14.65 -2.40
N TYR A 225 -19.39 15.82 -2.45
CA TYR A 225 -20.75 15.92 -2.90
C TYR A 225 -20.83 16.26 -4.38
N GLY A 226 -21.84 15.68 -5.10
CA GLY A 226 -22.05 15.94 -6.52
C GLY A 226 -23.05 14.97 -7.14
N GLY A 227 -22.76 14.49 -8.35
CA GLY A 227 -23.61 13.55 -9.08
C GLY A 227 -23.70 12.16 -8.43
N PRO A 228 -24.57 11.28 -8.97
CA PRO A 228 -24.87 9.97 -8.36
C PRO A 228 -23.87 8.86 -8.68
N GLN A 229 -22.67 9.21 -9.19
CA GLN A 229 -21.64 8.25 -9.55
C GLN A 229 -21.22 7.42 -8.33
N GLU A 230 -20.63 6.26 -8.59
CA GLU A 230 -20.12 5.35 -7.56
C GLU A 230 -21.05 5.20 -6.36
N HIS A 231 -22.30 4.84 -6.64
CA HIS A 231 -23.35 4.63 -5.62
C HIS A 231 -23.65 5.87 -4.73
N ARG A 232 -23.38 7.09 -5.23
CA ARG A 232 -23.44 8.38 -4.50
C ARG A 232 -22.39 8.54 -3.41
N LEU A 233 -21.38 7.67 -3.38
CA LEU A 233 -20.29 7.72 -2.40
C LEU A 233 -19.10 8.52 -2.91
N ARG A 234 -18.89 8.53 -4.24
CA ARG A 234 -17.81 9.28 -4.87
C ARG A 234 -18.32 9.98 -6.12
N ALA A 235 -18.65 11.25 -5.99
CA ALA A 235 -19.18 12.09 -7.06
C ALA A 235 -18.10 12.45 -8.10
N GLY A 236 -18.55 12.89 -9.28
CA GLY A 236 -17.71 13.31 -10.40
C GLY A 236 -17.62 12.25 -11.48
N THR A 237 -17.43 12.71 -12.74
CA THR A 237 -17.31 11.82 -13.89
C THR A 237 -16.20 10.80 -13.67
N GLU A 238 -16.49 9.54 -13.94
CA GLU A 238 -15.58 8.42 -13.76
C GLU A 238 -14.38 8.53 -14.72
N ASN A 239 -13.18 8.28 -14.22
CA ASN A 239 -11.96 8.19 -15.02
C ASN A 239 -11.92 6.85 -15.76
N VAL A 240 -12.71 6.75 -16.84
CA VAL A 240 -12.97 5.50 -17.58
C VAL A 240 -11.66 4.82 -17.99
N ALA A 241 -10.70 5.57 -18.52
CA ALA A 241 -9.42 5.01 -18.96
C ALA A 241 -8.64 4.38 -17.80
N ALA A 242 -8.49 5.11 -16.67
CA ALA A 242 -7.75 4.59 -15.53
C ALA A 242 -8.50 3.43 -14.85
N ILE A 243 -9.83 3.48 -14.78
CA ILE A 243 -10.65 2.40 -14.23
C ILE A 243 -10.52 1.13 -15.09
N ALA A 244 -10.60 1.24 -16.43
CA ALA A 244 -10.39 0.11 -17.34
C ALA A 244 -8.98 -0.47 -17.19
N GLY A 245 -7.96 0.39 -17.06
CA GLY A 245 -6.58 -0.02 -16.78
C GLY A 245 -6.45 -0.75 -15.44
N PHE A 246 -7.14 -0.29 -14.39
CA PHE A 246 -7.13 -0.97 -13.09
C PHE A 246 -7.77 -2.37 -13.18
N GLY A 247 -8.91 -2.49 -13.87
CA GLY A 247 -9.53 -3.80 -14.10
C GLY A 247 -8.58 -4.76 -14.80
N LYS A 248 -7.91 -4.33 -15.87
CA LYS A 248 -6.92 -5.15 -16.58
C LYS A 248 -5.71 -5.51 -15.72
N ALA A 249 -5.22 -4.58 -14.90
CA ALA A 249 -4.14 -4.86 -13.96
C ALA A 249 -4.54 -5.93 -12.91
N ALA A 250 -5.77 -5.89 -12.42
CA ALA A 250 -6.31 -6.89 -11.50
C ALA A 250 -6.48 -8.28 -12.16
N GLU A 251 -6.96 -8.33 -13.40
CA GLU A 251 -7.04 -9.57 -14.20
C GLU A 251 -5.65 -10.21 -14.38
N LEU A 252 -4.66 -9.42 -14.77
CA LEU A 252 -3.28 -9.89 -14.92
C LEU A 252 -2.67 -10.34 -13.59
N LEU A 253 -2.98 -9.63 -12.50
CA LEU A 253 -2.55 -10.02 -11.17
C LEU A 253 -3.09 -11.39 -10.78
N GLU A 254 -4.36 -11.66 -11.01
CA GLU A 254 -4.96 -12.97 -10.67
C GLU A 254 -4.27 -14.11 -11.41
N ALA A 255 -3.94 -13.90 -12.70
CA ALA A 255 -3.25 -14.89 -13.51
C ALA A 255 -1.76 -15.10 -13.14
N GLU A 256 -1.07 -14.05 -12.69
CA GLU A 256 0.39 -14.02 -12.56
C GLU A 256 0.88 -13.96 -11.10
N ARG A 257 0.01 -13.87 -10.09
CA ARG A 257 0.38 -13.61 -8.69
C ARG A 257 1.44 -14.57 -8.15
N ASN A 258 1.25 -15.86 -8.35
CA ASN A 258 2.17 -16.87 -7.81
C ASN A 258 3.58 -16.72 -8.40
N ASP A 259 3.69 -16.51 -9.70
CA ASP A 259 4.96 -16.31 -10.38
C ASP A 259 5.64 -15.01 -9.91
N ARG A 260 4.86 -13.93 -9.75
CA ARG A 260 5.35 -12.64 -9.21
C ARG A 260 5.90 -12.80 -7.79
N VAL A 261 5.20 -13.53 -6.92
CA VAL A 261 5.63 -13.82 -5.53
C VAL A 261 6.95 -14.60 -5.52
N LEU A 262 7.05 -15.67 -6.30
CA LEU A 262 8.25 -16.51 -6.36
C LEU A 262 9.45 -15.73 -6.93
N ALA A 263 9.25 -14.99 -8.01
CA ALA A 263 10.29 -14.16 -8.62
C ALA A 263 10.78 -13.08 -7.64
N ALA A 264 9.87 -12.33 -7.02
CA ALA A 264 10.21 -11.29 -6.06
C ALA A 264 10.97 -11.84 -4.86
N ARG A 265 10.52 -12.97 -4.28
CA ARG A 265 11.20 -13.64 -3.16
C ARG A 265 12.64 -14.00 -3.52
N ARG A 266 12.85 -14.62 -4.68
CA ARG A 266 14.18 -14.99 -5.18
C ARG A 266 15.12 -13.78 -5.27
N LEU A 267 14.60 -12.62 -5.72
CA LEU A 267 15.40 -11.40 -5.88
C LEU A 267 15.75 -10.78 -4.52
N THR A 268 14.78 -10.66 -3.60
CA THR A 268 15.04 -10.11 -2.26
C THR A 268 15.92 -11.06 -1.40
N ASP A 269 15.81 -12.36 -1.58
CA ASP A 269 16.72 -13.32 -0.94
C ASP A 269 18.15 -13.12 -1.47
N ALA A 270 18.32 -12.87 -2.76
CA ALA A 270 19.64 -12.58 -3.33
C ALA A 270 20.25 -11.28 -2.77
N VAL A 271 19.45 -10.24 -2.50
CA VAL A 271 19.91 -9.02 -1.80
C VAL A 271 20.37 -9.38 -0.38
N TYR A 272 19.53 -10.08 0.38
CA TYR A 272 19.82 -10.44 1.75
C TYR A 272 21.12 -11.27 1.86
N GLU A 273 21.24 -12.34 1.11
CA GLU A 273 22.40 -13.26 1.15
C GLU A 273 23.71 -12.60 0.68
N ARG A 274 23.64 -11.62 -0.22
CA ARG A 274 24.83 -11.02 -0.83
C ARG A 274 25.27 -9.71 -0.17
N LEU A 275 24.37 -8.99 0.49
CA LEU A 275 24.64 -7.65 1.01
C LEU A 275 24.50 -7.60 2.54
N ILE A 276 23.48 -8.24 3.11
CA ILE A 276 23.09 -8.00 4.51
C ILE A 276 23.62 -9.09 5.43
N LYS A 277 23.48 -10.36 5.04
CA LYS A 277 23.79 -11.52 5.88
C LYS A 277 25.29 -11.64 6.17
N GLY A 278 25.62 -11.54 7.44
CA GLY A 278 27.01 -11.72 7.91
C GLY A 278 27.92 -10.50 7.75
N ASP A 279 27.38 -9.37 7.26
CA ASP A 279 28.10 -8.11 7.23
C ASP A 279 27.54 -7.16 8.31
N ALA A 280 28.35 -6.89 9.35
CA ALA A 280 27.96 -6.03 10.47
C ALA A 280 27.71 -4.56 10.10
N GLN A 281 28.02 -4.16 8.88
CA GLN A 281 27.73 -2.82 8.36
C GLN A 281 26.28 -2.63 7.98
N PHE A 282 25.54 -3.73 7.80
CA PHE A 282 24.14 -3.73 7.40
C PHE A 282 23.26 -4.31 8.50
N HIS A 283 22.20 -3.60 8.82
CA HIS A 283 21.17 -4.03 9.76
C HIS A 283 19.85 -4.22 9.04
N LEU A 284 19.29 -5.43 9.06
CA LEU A 284 17.97 -5.70 8.51
C LEU A 284 16.89 -5.10 9.43
N ASN A 285 16.10 -4.18 8.92
CA ASN A 285 14.97 -3.60 9.65
C ASN A 285 13.76 -4.54 9.59
N GLY A 286 13.50 -5.26 10.69
CA GLY A 286 12.47 -6.28 10.78
C GLY A 286 13.02 -7.70 10.63
N ARG A 287 12.29 -8.57 9.90
CA ARG A 287 12.65 -9.99 9.74
C ARG A 287 12.35 -10.48 8.32
N ARG A 288 12.75 -11.74 8.04
CA ARG A 288 12.50 -12.37 6.72
C ARG A 288 11.21 -13.19 6.66
N ASN A 289 10.55 -13.41 7.80
CA ASN A 289 9.30 -14.16 7.89
C ASN A 289 8.12 -13.20 7.94
N HIS A 290 6.95 -13.61 7.41
CA HIS A 290 5.74 -12.81 7.41
C HIS A 290 5.91 -11.42 6.78
N VAL A 291 6.70 -11.35 5.71
CA VAL A 291 6.93 -10.13 4.94
C VAL A 291 6.54 -10.31 3.49
N LEU A 292 6.14 -9.21 2.85
CA LEU A 292 5.94 -9.19 1.41
C LEU A 292 7.22 -9.64 0.69
N PRO A 293 7.10 -10.39 -0.41
CA PRO A 293 8.26 -10.98 -1.08
C PRO A 293 9.13 -9.94 -1.81
N ASN A 294 8.57 -8.77 -2.10
CA ASN A 294 9.18 -7.76 -2.96
C ASN A 294 9.87 -6.62 -2.21
N ILE A 295 9.77 -6.55 -0.89
CA ILE A 295 10.35 -5.46 -0.08
C ILE A 295 11.44 -6.02 0.82
N ILE A 296 12.53 -5.27 0.91
CA ILE A 296 13.57 -5.45 1.91
C ILE A 296 14.03 -4.07 2.39
N ASP A 297 13.99 -3.85 3.69
CA ASP A 297 14.44 -2.62 4.34
C ASP A 297 15.64 -2.92 5.22
N PHE A 298 16.67 -2.11 5.11
CA PHE A 298 17.91 -2.27 5.88
C PHE A 298 18.56 -0.92 6.12
N SER A 299 19.30 -0.82 7.20
CA SER A 299 20.10 0.35 7.56
C SER A 299 21.59 0.09 7.38
N VAL A 300 22.35 1.16 7.13
CA VAL A 300 23.79 1.10 6.88
C VAL A 300 24.53 1.87 7.96
N ASP A 301 25.42 1.22 8.69
CA ASP A 301 26.16 1.85 9.79
C ASP A 301 27.00 3.05 9.34
N GLY A 302 26.86 4.17 10.06
CA GLY A 302 27.69 5.38 9.86
C GLY A 302 27.46 6.13 8.54
N VAL A 303 26.36 5.86 7.81
CA VAL A 303 26.03 6.51 6.54
C VAL A 303 24.67 7.18 6.63
N ASP A 304 24.59 8.43 6.19
CA ASP A 304 23.31 9.15 6.07
C ASP A 304 22.56 8.69 4.81
N SER A 305 21.29 8.30 4.97
CA SER A 305 20.50 7.75 3.87
C SER A 305 20.26 8.75 2.73
N ALA A 306 20.13 10.06 3.01
CA ALA A 306 19.93 11.07 1.98
C ALA A 306 21.17 11.19 1.08
N ILE A 307 22.35 11.18 1.68
CA ILE A 307 23.63 11.20 0.94
C ILE A 307 23.79 9.91 0.13
N LEU A 308 23.48 8.76 0.75
CA LEU A 308 23.59 7.47 0.09
C LEU A 308 22.63 7.35 -1.11
N LEU A 309 21.37 7.79 -0.96
CA LEU A 309 20.39 7.79 -2.04
C LEU A 309 20.84 8.59 -3.26
N ILE A 310 21.41 9.80 -3.03
CA ILE A 310 21.98 10.62 -4.10
C ILE A 310 23.16 9.91 -4.78
N ALA A 311 24.06 9.31 -3.99
CA ALA A 311 25.20 8.57 -4.53
C ALA A 311 24.79 7.34 -5.35
N LEU A 312 23.72 6.66 -4.96
CA LEU A 312 23.15 5.52 -5.69
C LEU A 312 22.47 5.97 -6.99
N ASP A 313 21.66 7.04 -6.98
CA ASP A 313 21.02 7.57 -8.19
C ASP A 313 22.04 8.05 -9.22
N LEU A 314 23.12 8.70 -8.81
CA LEU A 314 24.23 9.09 -9.69
C LEU A 314 24.91 7.87 -10.35
N GLN A 315 24.88 6.72 -9.71
CA GLN A 315 25.37 5.45 -10.27
C GLN A 315 24.28 4.66 -11.03
N GLY A 316 23.09 5.25 -11.20
CA GLY A 316 22.00 4.67 -11.97
C GLY A 316 21.14 3.66 -11.20
N LEU A 317 21.18 3.66 -9.87
CA LEU A 317 20.36 2.81 -9.01
C LEU A 317 19.31 3.63 -8.27
N ALA A 318 18.03 3.42 -8.58
CA ALA A 318 16.89 4.03 -7.92
C ALA A 318 16.35 3.14 -6.80
N VAL A 319 16.44 3.60 -5.56
CA VAL A 319 15.89 3.01 -4.34
C VAL A 319 15.30 4.13 -3.48
N SER A 320 14.64 3.83 -2.37
CA SER A 320 14.03 4.83 -1.48
C SER A 320 14.56 4.72 -0.06
N ALA A 321 14.45 5.79 0.73
CA ALA A 321 14.41 5.67 2.19
C ALA A 321 13.01 5.22 2.62
N GLY A 322 12.88 4.57 3.78
CA GLY A 322 11.58 4.17 4.33
C GLY A 322 10.59 5.33 4.39
N SER A 323 11.03 6.47 4.88
CA SER A 323 10.29 7.75 4.95
C SER A 323 10.45 8.59 3.67
N ALA A 324 10.16 8.05 2.50
CA ALA A 324 10.15 8.83 1.27
C ALA A 324 9.00 9.84 1.31
N CYS A 325 9.34 11.14 1.25
CA CYS A 325 8.50 12.28 0.90
C CYS A 325 8.05 13.22 2.02
N GLU A 326 8.98 14.10 2.42
CA GLU A 326 8.62 15.53 2.43
C GLU A 326 9.84 16.31 1.91
N ALA A 327 9.59 17.29 1.05
CA ALA A 327 10.59 17.99 0.26
C ALA A 327 11.79 18.50 1.11
N GLY A 328 12.92 17.81 1.06
CA GLY A 328 14.22 18.35 1.48
C GLY A 328 14.72 18.04 2.89
N ALA A 329 13.94 17.39 3.77
CA ALA A 329 14.44 16.88 5.04
C ALA A 329 14.01 15.39 5.17
N VAL A 330 14.98 14.49 5.30
CA VAL A 330 14.70 13.08 5.62
C VAL A 330 14.37 13.04 7.12
N GLU A 331 13.09 13.11 7.46
CA GLU A 331 12.66 12.79 8.82
C GLU A 331 12.85 11.29 9.06
N ALA A 332 13.24 10.93 10.29
CA ALA A 332 13.38 9.54 10.67
C ALA A 332 12.02 8.82 10.51
N SER A 333 12.04 7.62 9.94
CA SER A 333 10.82 6.82 9.72
C SER A 333 10.06 6.60 11.03
N HIS A 334 8.79 7.02 11.07
CA HIS A 334 7.89 6.73 12.19
C HIS A 334 7.69 5.23 12.41
N VAL A 335 7.77 4.44 11.34
CA VAL A 335 7.68 2.97 11.38
C VAL A 335 8.88 2.41 12.14
N LEU A 336 10.08 2.76 11.74
CA LEU A 336 11.31 2.28 12.40
C LEU A 336 11.41 2.79 13.86
N GLN A 337 10.94 4.02 14.13
CA GLN A 337 10.82 4.53 15.50
C GLN A 337 9.84 3.69 16.33
N ALA A 338 8.66 3.38 15.79
CA ALA A 338 7.67 2.54 16.45
C ALA A 338 8.18 1.11 16.72
N MET A 339 9.06 0.59 15.87
CA MET A 339 9.75 -0.69 16.06
C MET A 339 10.87 -0.65 17.11
N GLY A 340 11.22 0.54 17.63
CA GLY A 340 12.31 0.69 18.60
C GLY A 340 13.69 0.52 18.00
N ILE A 341 13.85 0.77 16.70
CA ILE A 341 15.16 0.72 16.02
C ILE A 341 16.06 1.80 16.62
N GLU A 342 17.31 1.43 16.93
CA GLU A 342 18.30 2.33 17.54
C GLU A 342 18.55 3.58 16.66
N GLU A 343 18.73 4.76 17.29
CA GLU A 343 18.92 6.06 16.64
C GLU A 343 19.97 6.01 15.51
N LYS A 344 21.07 5.29 15.71
CA LYS A 344 22.14 5.16 14.69
C LYS A 344 21.67 4.53 13.38
N TRP A 345 20.60 3.70 13.41
CA TRP A 345 20.04 3.01 12.24
C TRP A 345 18.89 3.78 11.59
N LEU A 346 18.21 4.67 12.35
CA LEU A 346 17.01 5.37 11.86
C LEU A 346 17.30 6.29 10.66
N ARG A 347 18.48 6.94 10.64
CA ARG A 347 18.87 7.88 9.60
C ARG A 347 19.63 7.27 8.44
N SER A 348 19.81 5.97 8.46
CA SER A 348 20.57 5.23 7.46
C SER A 348 19.76 4.17 6.71
N SER A 349 18.45 4.16 6.89
CA SER A 349 17.56 3.17 6.29
C SER A 349 17.43 3.35 4.78
N ILE A 350 17.48 2.23 4.08
CA ILE A 350 17.24 2.08 2.64
C ILE A 350 16.19 1.00 2.43
N ARG A 351 15.10 1.38 1.75
CA ARG A 351 14.13 0.43 1.25
C ARG A 351 14.44 0.07 -0.20
N LEU A 352 14.62 -1.19 -0.47
CA LEU A 352 14.73 -1.75 -1.80
C LEU A 352 13.47 -2.56 -2.11
N SER A 353 12.84 -2.31 -3.26
CA SER A 353 11.65 -3.06 -3.65
C SER A 353 11.68 -3.46 -5.11
N VAL A 354 11.61 -4.78 -5.33
CA VAL A 354 11.69 -5.39 -6.66
C VAL A 354 10.31 -5.47 -7.33
N GLY A 355 10.32 -5.45 -8.66
CA GLY A 355 9.15 -5.67 -9.50
C GLY A 355 9.33 -6.86 -10.44
N LYS A 356 8.29 -7.16 -11.22
CA LYS A 356 8.27 -8.31 -12.14
C LYS A 356 9.28 -8.21 -13.29
N GLU A 357 9.72 -7.00 -13.62
CA GLU A 357 10.69 -6.76 -14.70
C GLU A 357 12.15 -6.88 -14.22
N ASN A 358 12.38 -6.90 -12.90
CA ASN A 358 13.74 -6.98 -12.37
C ASN A 358 14.37 -8.37 -12.58
N THR A 359 15.66 -8.38 -12.79
CA THR A 359 16.44 -9.58 -13.04
C THR A 359 17.47 -9.85 -11.94
N LEU A 360 17.93 -11.10 -11.82
CA LEU A 360 18.99 -11.45 -10.88
C LEU A 360 20.32 -10.71 -11.18
N ASP A 361 20.59 -10.41 -12.44
CA ASP A 361 21.80 -9.70 -12.84
C ASP A 361 21.72 -8.21 -12.47
N GLU A 362 20.54 -7.59 -12.54
CA GLU A 362 20.33 -6.25 -11.99
C GLU A 362 20.54 -6.25 -10.46
N ILE A 363 20.07 -7.27 -9.74
CA ILE A 363 20.31 -7.38 -8.28
C ILE A 363 21.81 -7.53 -7.97
N LYS A 364 22.56 -8.33 -8.73
CA LYS A 364 24.02 -8.44 -8.55
C LYS A 364 24.72 -7.08 -8.74
N ARG A 365 24.33 -6.34 -9.79
CA ARG A 365 24.86 -5.00 -10.07
C ARG A 365 24.46 -4.01 -8.97
N ALA A 366 23.20 -4.03 -8.53
CA ALA A 366 22.71 -3.16 -7.44
C ALA A 366 23.47 -3.40 -6.13
N VAL A 367 23.68 -4.65 -5.75
CA VAL A 367 24.46 -5.00 -4.56
C VAL A 367 25.91 -4.48 -4.65
N ALA A 368 26.55 -4.61 -5.82
CA ALA A 368 27.91 -4.06 -6.02
C ALA A 368 27.92 -2.52 -5.92
N ILE A 369 26.94 -1.84 -6.53
CA ILE A 369 26.78 -0.37 -6.47
C ILE A 369 26.59 0.08 -5.01
N ILE A 370 25.73 -0.59 -4.23
CA ILE A 370 25.49 -0.26 -2.82
C ILE A 370 26.77 -0.44 -2.02
N GLY A 371 27.46 -1.58 -2.15
CA GLY A 371 28.71 -1.84 -1.45
C GLY A 371 29.80 -0.81 -1.77
N ASP A 372 29.95 -0.42 -3.04
CA ASP A 372 30.90 0.60 -3.46
C ASP A 372 30.55 2.01 -2.92
N ALA A 373 29.25 2.37 -2.94
CA ALA A 373 28.80 3.65 -2.40
C ALA A 373 29.04 3.74 -0.88
N VAL A 374 28.78 2.66 -0.14
CA VAL A 374 29.00 2.61 1.31
C VAL A 374 30.50 2.77 1.63
N ARG A 375 31.40 2.02 0.96
CA ARG A 375 32.86 2.15 1.15
C ARG A 375 33.34 3.58 0.88
N LYS A 376 32.91 4.17 -0.22
CA LYS A 376 33.27 5.56 -0.58
C LYS A 376 32.78 6.58 0.45
N SER A 377 31.57 6.41 0.99
CA SER A 377 31.02 7.29 2.02
C SER A 377 31.82 7.26 3.32
N ARG A 378 32.58 6.20 3.55
CA ARG A 378 33.46 6.02 4.73
C ARG A 378 34.91 6.44 4.47
N GLY A 379 35.25 6.87 3.27
CA GLY A 379 36.63 7.22 2.91
C GLY A 379 37.54 6.00 2.75
N GLU A 380 37.00 4.80 2.60
CA GLU A 380 37.76 3.59 2.34
C GLU A 380 38.20 3.58 0.85
N SER A 381 39.50 3.50 0.58
CA SER A 381 40.04 3.37 -0.78
C SER A 381 39.66 1.99 -1.36
N LEU A 382 39.34 1.96 -2.65
CA LEU A 382 39.10 0.76 -3.44
C LEU A 382 40.28 -0.21 -3.46
#